data_8420a90cb9a69950d504b84f9447802f
#
_entry.id   8420a90cb9a69950d504b84f9447802f
#
_cell.length_a   1.000
_cell.length_b   1.000
_cell.length_c   1.000
_cell.angle_alpha   90.00
_cell.angle_beta   90.00
_cell.angle_gamma   90.00
#
_symmetry.space_group_name_H-M   'P 1'
#
loop_
_entity.id
_entity.type
_entity.pdbx_description
1 polymer ?
#
loop_
_entity_poly.entity_id
_entity_poly.type
_entity_poly.pdbx_seq_one_letter_code
_entity_poly.pdbx_strand_id
1 'polypeptide(L)'
;MKFTVSSSSLLSLLATTGKVISNKNTLPILDYFLMELKGSELKVTTSDLETTLSGSITVDAVGSEGTIAAPAKLMLDSLKEFPELPLEIEVNDQNWEIRINWKSGKLSIPGASAVSYPAVPALSAEHREITLDVDTLIGGINKTIFATADDELRPVMNGVYINFAPQLLTFVGTDAHKLVKYEAKTETDLTASFILPKKPANLLRSVLLREEEAITVGFDSKNAVFKLKNHTLVCRLIEGNYPNYNAVIPTANPNKVLVDRIELVNGIKRVAVCSNPTTNLIRMDIGENRINLTAQDIDFSVSANETISSSYDGQEITIGFKSTFLVEILANIETPTVQIELADSTRAGVFKPVYDDEQRSTTLMLLMPMMINA
;
A
#
# COMPACT_ATOMS: atom_id res chain seq x y z
N MET A 1 25.48 -26.78 -1.03
CA MET A 1 24.81 -26.04 -2.12
C MET A 1 25.85 -25.25 -2.90
N LYS A 2 25.83 -25.32 -4.27
CA LYS A 2 26.78 -24.55 -5.10
C LYS A 2 26.14 -24.15 -6.42
N PHE A 3 26.26 -22.85 -6.81
CA PHE A 3 25.66 -22.30 -8.04
C PHE A 3 26.36 -21.01 -8.47
N THR A 4 26.15 -20.62 -9.73
CA THR A 4 26.59 -19.34 -10.30
C THR A 4 25.37 -18.48 -10.63
N VAL A 5 25.42 -17.19 -10.31
CA VAL A 5 24.32 -16.26 -10.52
C VAL A 5 24.84 -14.85 -10.80
N SER A 6 24.11 -14.06 -11.57
CA SER A 6 24.37 -12.63 -11.76
C SER A 6 24.22 -11.87 -10.43
N SER A 7 25.18 -10.99 -10.12
CA SER A 7 25.15 -10.14 -8.92
C SER A 7 23.92 -9.25 -8.85
N SER A 8 23.53 -8.64 -9.98
CA SER A 8 22.36 -7.77 -10.04
C SER A 8 21.04 -8.54 -9.91
N SER A 9 20.94 -9.73 -10.51
CA SER A 9 19.75 -10.58 -10.38
C SER A 9 19.55 -11.03 -8.94
N LEU A 10 20.63 -11.47 -8.28
CA LEU A 10 20.58 -11.87 -6.88
C LEU A 10 20.24 -10.67 -5.98
N LEU A 11 20.89 -9.52 -6.18
CA LEU A 11 20.60 -8.31 -5.41
C LEU A 11 19.14 -7.89 -5.57
N SER A 12 18.58 -7.89 -6.78
CA SER A 12 17.18 -7.54 -7.05
C SER A 12 16.22 -8.45 -6.30
N LEU A 13 16.45 -9.76 -6.32
CA LEU A 13 15.65 -10.73 -5.60
C LEU A 13 15.71 -10.52 -4.09
N LEU A 14 16.92 -10.39 -3.52
CA LEU A 14 17.11 -10.17 -2.08
C LEU A 14 16.57 -8.81 -1.62
N ALA A 15 16.75 -7.75 -2.41
CA ALA A 15 16.22 -6.43 -2.10
C ALA A 15 14.69 -6.39 -2.12
N THR A 16 14.05 -7.19 -2.97
CA THR A 16 12.60 -7.30 -3.05
C THR A 16 12.06 -8.10 -1.87
N THR A 17 12.56 -9.31 -1.67
CA THR A 17 12.10 -10.19 -0.58
C THR A 17 12.46 -9.63 0.80
N GLY A 18 13.63 -9.02 0.94
CA GLY A 18 14.10 -8.44 2.20
C GLY A 18 13.23 -7.32 2.80
N LYS A 19 12.30 -6.74 2.04
CA LYS A 19 11.34 -5.73 2.53
C LYS A 19 10.39 -6.25 3.62
N VAL A 20 10.22 -7.55 3.74
CA VAL A 20 9.42 -8.18 4.81
C VAL A 20 10.12 -8.10 6.15
N ILE A 21 11.45 -8.21 6.15
CA ILE A 21 12.26 -8.29 7.37
C ILE A 21 12.04 -7.06 8.23
N SER A 22 11.61 -7.28 9.46
CA SER A 22 11.34 -6.23 10.43
C SER A 22 12.63 -5.86 11.19
N ASN A 23 12.73 -4.59 11.61
CA ASN A 23 13.82 -4.16 12.52
C ASN A 23 13.67 -4.66 13.96
N LYS A 24 12.55 -5.33 14.29
CA LYS A 24 12.21 -5.82 15.63
C LYS A 24 11.68 -7.26 15.55
N ASN A 25 12.49 -8.16 14.99
CA ASN A 25 12.11 -9.57 14.94
C ASN A 25 12.19 -10.25 16.30
N THR A 26 11.21 -11.08 16.62
CA THR A 26 11.17 -11.85 17.87
C THR A 26 12.07 -13.08 17.82
N LEU A 27 12.31 -13.62 16.63
CA LEU A 27 13.17 -14.78 16.39
C LEU A 27 14.38 -14.34 15.56
N PRO A 28 15.61 -14.61 15.99
CA PRO A 28 16.82 -14.19 15.26
C PRO A 28 16.91 -14.74 13.83
N ILE A 29 16.33 -15.90 13.55
CA ILE A 29 16.35 -16.51 12.20
C ILE A 29 15.54 -15.69 11.18
N LEU A 30 14.63 -14.84 11.62
CA LEU A 30 13.84 -13.95 10.74
C LEU A 30 14.67 -12.77 10.18
N ASP A 31 15.89 -12.55 10.68
CA ASP A 31 16.86 -11.62 10.11
C ASP A 31 17.65 -12.23 8.94
N TYR A 32 17.29 -13.43 8.50
CA TYR A 32 17.95 -14.19 7.46
C TYR A 32 17.03 -14.40 6.25
N PHE A 33 17.64 -14.53 5.08
CA PHE A 33 17.02 -15.11 3.91
C PHE A 33 17.04 -16.62 4.00
N LEU A 34 15.92 -17.29 3.86
CA LEU A 34 15.89 -18.69 3.54
C LEU A 34 16.15 -18.85 2.04
N MET A 35 17.28 -19.44 1.68
CA MET A 35 17.66 -19.67 0.29
C MET A 35 17.60 -21.18 0.00
N GLU A 36 16.84 -21.55 -1.00
CA GLU A 36 16.61 -22.94 -1.43
C GLU A 36 16.94 -23.06 -2.91
N LEU A 37 17.90 -23.92 -3.24
CA LEU A 37 18.27 -24.22 -4.62
C LEU A 37 17.74 -25.60 -4.98
N LYS A 38 16.89 -25.67 -5.99
CA LYS A 38 16.36 -26.92 -6.56
C LYS A 38 16.40 -26.86 -8.09
N GLY A 39 17.08 -27.80 -8.71
CA GLY A 39 17.39 -27.69 -10.14
C GLY A 39 18.12 -26.37 -10.41
N SER A 40 17.69 -25.65 -11.41
CA SER A 40 18.24 -24.33 -11.76
C SER A 40 17.48 -23.17 -11.11
N GLU A 41 16.53 -23.43 -10.21
CA GLU A 41 15.73 -22.40 -9.53
C GLU A 41 16.30 -22.12 -8.15
N LEU A 42 16.70 -20.87 -7.91
CA LEU A 42 16.98 -20.34 -6.59
C LEU A 42 15.76 -19.62 -6.07
N LYS A 43 15.14 -20.18 -5.03
CA LYS A 43 14.04 -19.55 -4.28
C LYS A 43 14.58 -18.91 -3.02
N VAL A 44 14.13 -17.68 -2.76
CA VAL A 44 14.43 -16.94 -1.54
C VAL A 44 13.14 -16.59 -0.82
N THR A 45 13.09 -16.88 0.48
CA THR A 45 11.93 -16.62 1.32
C THR A 45 12.32 -15.77 2.53
N THR A 46 11.48 -14.81 2.88
CA THR A 46 11.57 -14.01 4.09
C THR A 46 10.23 -13.95 4.79
N SER A 47 10.24 -13.87 6.12
CA SER A 47 9.04 -13.85 6.93
C SER A 47 9.22 -12.97 8.17
N ASP A 48 8.12 -12.41 8.68
CA ASP A 48 8.02 -11.81 10.01
C ASP A 48 6.96 -12.51 10.88
N LEU A 49 6.55 -13.73 10.48
CA LEU A 49 5.48 -14.58 11.01
C LEU A 49 4.06 -14.16 10.56
N GLU A 50 3.82 -12.89 10.30
CA GLU A 50 2.51 -12.39 9.81
C GLU A 50 2.49 -12.27 8.28
N THR A 51 3.63 -11.99 7.68
CA THR A 51 3.81 -11.83 6.24
C THR A 51 5.02 -12.61 5.78
N THR A 52 4.87 -13.39 4.72
CA THR A 52 5.96 -14.13 4.07
C THR A 52 6.00 -13.74 2.59
N LEU A 53 7.17 -13.36 2.11
CA LEU A 53 7.41 -13.10 0.69
C LEU A 53 8.47 -14.05 0.18
N SER A 54 8.15 -14.82 -0.83
CA SER A 54 9.11 -15.62 -1.56
C SER A 54 9.22 -15.12 -3.01
N GLY A 55 10.41 -15.23 -3.54
CA GLY A 55 10.68 -14.95 -4.95
C GLY A 55 11.67 -15.98 -5.49
N SER A 56 11.70 -16.17 -6.80
CA SER A 56 12.63 -17.09 -7.45
C SER A 56 13.30 -16.47 -8.67
N ILE A 57 14.52 -16.93 -8.94
CA ILE A 57 15.27 -16.65 -10.17
C ILE A 57 15.93 -17.92 -10.67
N THR A 58 16.16 -17.96 -11.98
CA THR A 58 16.98 -19.02 -12.58
C THR A 58 18.47 -18.70 -12.39
N VAL A 59 19.26 -19.69 -12.00
CA VAL A 59 20.72 -19.56 -11.86
C VAL A 59 21.43 -20.13 -13.09
N ASP A 60 22.62 -19.59 -13.39
CA ASP A 60 23.34 -19.90 -14.64
C ASP A 60 23.97 -21.29 -14.65
N ALA A 61 24.51 -21.74 -13.51
CA ALA A 61 25.10 -23.06 -13.36
C ALA A 61 24.86 -23.62 -11.97
N VAL A 62 24.61 -24.93 -11.89
CA VAL A 62 24.35 -25.64 -10.64
C VAL A 62 25.42 -26.69 -10.41
N GLY A 63 26.11 -26.61 -9.27
CA GLY A 63 27.05 -27.63 -8.80
C GLY A 63 26.38 -28.63 -7.85
N SER A 64 25.58 -28.14 -6.91
CA SER A 64 24.80 -28.95 -5.96
C SER A 64 23.63 -28.18 -5.38
N GLU A 65 22.50 -28.86 -5.22
CA GLU A 65 21.31 -28.35 -4.53
C GLU A 65 21.54 -28.19 -3.02
N GLY A 66 20.62 -27.49 -2.33
CA GLY A 66 20.66 -27.36 -0.89
C GLY A 66 19.86 -26.18 -0.38
N THR A 67 19.93 -25.98 0.93
CA THR A 67 19.17 -24.95 1.64
C THR A 67 20.06 -24.31 2.72
N ILE A 68 19.96 -22.98 2.85
CA ILE A 68 20.73 -22.19 3.82
C ILE A 68 19.92 -21.01 4.33
N ALA A 69 20.13 -20.62 5.58
CA ALA A 69 19.71 -19.31 6.05
C ALA A 69 20.90 -18.32 5.98
N ALA A 70 20.78 -17.29 5.14
CA ALA A 70 21.80 -16.29 4.87
C ALA A 70 21.48 -14.97 5.55
N PRO A 71 22.41 -14.32 6.30
CA PRO A 71 22.13 -13.09 7.05
C PRO A 71 21.80 -11.95 6.10
N ALA A 72 20.55 -11.42 6.19
CA ALA A 72 19.98 -10.56 5.18
C ALA A 72 20.75 -9.23 5.04
N LYS A 73 21.03 -8.58 6.16
CA LYS A 73 21.73 -7.28 6.14
C LYS A 73 23.10 -7.42 5.48
N LEU A 74 23.90 -8.40 5.91
CA LEU A 74 25.26 -8.58 5.40
C LEU A 74 25.27 -8.98 3.92
N MET A 75 24.33 -9.83 3.50
CA MET A 75 24.15 -10.18 2.07
C MET A 75 23.83 -8.97 1.22
N LEU A 76 22.83 -8.16 1.65
CA LEU A 76 22.42 -6.97 0.91
C LEU A 76 23.53 -5.91 0.85
N ASP A 77 24.18 -5.64 1.98
CA ASP A 77 25.24 -4.64 2.04
C ASP A 77 26.45 -5.05 1.19
N SER A 78 26.78 -6.35 1.18
CA SER A 78 27.85 -6.88 0.33
C SER A 78 27.50 -6.80 -1.15
N LEU A 79 26.28 -7.23 -1.54
CA LEU A 79 25.89 -7.32 -2.96
C LEU A 79 25.75 -5.92 -3.60
N LYS A 80 25.42 -4.88 -2.85
CA LYS A 80 25.36 -3.50 -3.35
C LYS A 80 26.69 -2.96 -3.87
N GLU A 81 27.81 -3.50 -3.36
CA GLU A 81 29.15 -3.05 -3.74
C GLU A 81 29.67 -3.76 -5.01
N PHE A 82 28.95 -4.76 -5.53
CA PHE A 82 29.34 -5.43 -6.76
C PHE A 82 28.79 -4.71 -8.01
N PRO A 83 29.61 -4.50 -9.04
CA PRO A 83 29.10 -4.23 -10.38
C PRO A 83 28.42 -5.50 -10.93
N GLU A 84 27.79 -5.39 -12.08
CA GLU A 84 27.25 -6.57 -12.79
C GLU A 84 28.35 -7.55 -13.14
N LEU A 85 28.34 -8.73 -12.50
CA LEU A 85 29.26 -9.83 -12.78
C LEU A 85 28.72 -11.16 -12.24
N PRO A 86 29.20 -12.30 -12.79
CA PRO A 86 28.84 -13.61 -12.25
C PRO A 86 29.52 -13.86 -10.90
N LEU A 87 28.72 -14.30 -9.93
CA LEU A 87 29.14 -14.72 -8.60
C LEU A 87 28.95 -16.22 -8.47
N GLU A 88 30.00 -16.94 -8.05
CA GLU A 88 29.88 -18.33 -7.62
C GLU A 88 29.60 -18.37 -6.13
N ILE A 89 28.44 -18.91 -5.75
CA ILE A 89 28.01 -19.08 -4.38
C ILE A 89 28.24 -20.52 -3.96
N GLU A 90 28.95 -20.74 -2.88
CA GLU A 90 29.22 -22.06 -2.30
C GLU A 90 28.89 -22.07 -0.82
N VAL A 91 28.10 -23.05 -0.38
CA VAL A 91 27.71 -23.22 1.03
C VAL A 91 28.34 -24.49 1.55
N ASN A 92 29.03 -24.36 2.67
CA ASN A 92 29.58 -25.50 3.41
C ASN A 92 28.53 -26.02 4.40
N ASP A 93 28.06 -27.25 4.16
CA ASP A 93 27.00 -27.88 4.96
C ASP A 93 27.42 -28.28 6.39
N GLN A 94 28.74 -28.26 6.70
CA GLN A 94 29.23 -28.61 8.04
C GLN A 94 29.25 -27.44 9.00
N ASN A 95 29.54 -26.23 8.51
CA ASN A 95 29.69 -25.03 9.34
C ASN A 95 28.81 -23.86 8.89
N TRP A 96 27.96 -24.06 7.88
CA TRP A 96 27.03 -23.07 7.30
C TRP A 96 27.73 -21.82 6.73
N GLU A 97 29.03 -21.89 6.43
CA GLU A 97 29.77 -20.81 5.80
C GLU A 97 29.31 -20.65 4.35
N ILE A 98 28.94 -19.41 3.99
CA ILE A 98 28.58 -19.00 2.62
C ILE A 98 29.80 -18.33 2.02
N ARG A 99 30.35 -18.87 0.94
CA ARG A 99 31.43 -18.29 0.16
C ARG A 99 30.88 -17.71 -1.12
N ILE A 100 31.24 -16.46 -1.39
CA ILE A 100 30.94 -15.74 -2.62
C ILE A 100 32.26 -15.52 -3.34
N ASN A 101 32.46 -16.20 -4.47
CA ASN A 101 33.68 -16.12 -5.27
C ASN A 101 33.42 -15.34 -6.56
N TRP A 102 34.36 -14.51 -6.94
CA TRP A 102 34.38 -13.81 -8.23
C TRP A 102 35.82 -13.76 -8.78
N LYS A 103 35.98 -13.34 -10.03
CA LYS A 103 37.29 -13.40 -10.74
C LYS A 103 38.49 -12.87 -9.95
N SER A 104 38.33 -11.83 -9.12
CA SER A 104 39.41 -11.13 -8.45
C SER A 104 39.38 -11.25 -6.91
N GLY A 105 38.45 -12.01 -6.34
CA GLY A 105 38.34 -12.09 -4.89
C GLY A 105 37.35 -13.10 -4.39
N LYS A 106 37.24 -13.17 -3.07
CA LYS A 106 36.28 -14.01 -2.35
C LYS A 106 35.79 -13.30 -1.09
N LEU A 107 34.58 -13.59 -0.69
CA LEU A 107 33.96 -13.16 0.56
C LEU A 107 33.40 -14.39 1.27
N SER A 108 33.58 -14.47 2.59
CA SER A 108 32.98 -15.50 3.44
C SER A 108 32.02 -14.84 4.43
N ILE A 109 30.80 -15.38 4.50
CA ILE A 109 29.72 -14.90 5.37
C ILE A 109 29.26 -16.08 6.24
N PRO A 110 29.11 -15.92 7.56
CA PRO A 110 28.52 -16.96 8.40
C PRO A 110 27.02 -17.05 8.13
N GLY A 111 26.54 -18.18 7.67
CA GLY A 111 25.13 -18.52 7.57
C GLY A 111 24.63 -19.29 8.80
N ALA A 112 23.43 -19.82 8.72
CA ALA A 112 22.79 -20.64 9.74
C ALA A 112 22.02 -21.81 9.12
N SER A 113 21.73 -22.81 9.95
CA SER A 113 20.84 -23.91 9.52
C SER A 113 19.44 -23.40 9.19
N ALA A 114 18.92 -23.84 8.07
CA ALA A 114 17.55 -23.51 7.64
C ALA A 114 16.45 -24.26 8.41
N VAL A 115 16.80 -25.27 9.21
CA VAL A 115 15.85 -26.14 9.92
C VAL A 115 14.94 -25.38 10.88
N SER A 116 15.43 -24.29 11.47
CA SER A 116 14.67 -23.44 12.40
C SER A 116 13.84 -22.36 11.71
N TYR A 117 13.89 -22.27 10.37
CA TYR A 117 13.11 -21.26 9.65
C TYR A 117 11.62 -21.62 9.70
N PRO A 118 10.72 -20.66 10.00
CA PRO A 118 9.30 -20.94 10.10
C PRO A 118 8.71 -21.43 8.77
N ALA A 119 7.80 -22.39 8.86
CA ALA A 119 7.06 -22.86 7.71
C ALA A 119 6.13 -21.77 7.16
N VAL A 120 5.99 -21.70 5.85
CA VAL A 120 5.04 -20.79 5.20
C VAL A 120 3.62 -21.27 5.49
N PRO A 121 2.72 -20.40 5.98
CA PRO A 121 1.33 -20.77 6.20
C PRO A 121 0.65 -21.23 4.91
N ALA A 122 -0.10 -22.32 4.97
CA ALA A 122 -0.92 -22.81 3.87
C ALA A 122 -2.38 -22.35 4.05
N LEU A 123 -3.08 -22.14 2.95
CA LEU A 123 -4.52 -21.92 2.98
C LEU A 123 -5.27 -23.20 3.40
N SER A 124 -6.44 -23.04 4.00
CA SER A 124 -7.34 -24.14 4.30
C SER A 124 -7.83 -24.85 3.02
N ALA A 125 -8.34 -26.06 3.16
CA ALA A 125 -8.91 -26.81 2.02
C ALA A 125 -10.13 -26.11 1.38
N GLU A 126 -10.82 -25.27 2.13
CA GLU A 126 -12.01 -24.52 1.70
C GLU A 126 -11.68 -23.07 1.26
N HIS A 127 -10.43 -22.78 0.93
CA HIS A 127 -10.05 -21.45 0.45
C HIS A 127 -10.77 -21.11 -0.86
N ARG A 128 -10.90 -19.82 -1.10
CA ARG A 128 -11.38 -19.27 -2.36
C ARG A 128 -10.20 -18.78 -3.19
N GLU A 129 -10.33 -18.89 -4.49
CA GLU A 129 -9.28 -18.42 -5.42
C GLU A 129 -9.93 -17.61 -6.55
N ILE A 130 -9.27 -16.55 -6.96
CA ILE A 130 -9.68 -15.67 -8.05
C ILE A 130 -8.46 -15.17 -8.81
N THR A 131 -8.60 -15.00 -10.11
CA THR A 131 -7.62 -14.31 -10.94
C THR A 131 -8.04 -12.85 -11.10
N LEU A 132 -7.11 -11.94 -10.83
CA LEU A 132 -7.31 -10.50 -10.95
C LEU A 132 -6.30 -9.89 -11.90
N ASP A 133 -6.73 -8.88 -12.61
CA ASP A 133 -5.88 -7.97 -13.35
C ASP A 133 -5.00 -7.16 -12.39
N VAL A 134 -3.72 -7.00 -12.75
CA VAL A 134 -2.73 -6.29 -11.93
C VAL A 134 -3.13 -4.84 -11.71
N ASP A 135 -3.58 -4.15 -12.77
CA ASP A 135 -3.96 -2.73 -12.68
C ASP A 135 -5.15 -2.52 -11.75
N THR A 136 -6.11 -3.45 -11.74
CA THR A 136 -7.26 -3.41 -10.85
C THR A 136 -6.84 -3.56 -9.38
N LEU A 137 -5.96 -4.52 -9.07
CA LEU A 137 -5.50 -4.72 -7.70
C LEU A 137 -4.61 -3.57 -7.21
N ILE A 138 -3.63 -3.16 -8.03
CA ILE A 138 -2.72 -2.08 -7.66
C ILE A 138 -3.45 -0.74 -7.55
N GLY A 139 -4.41 -0.49 -8.47
CA GLY A 139 -5.28 0.69 -8.44
C GLY A 139 -6.09 0.76 -7.14
N GLY A 140 -6.77 -0.34 -6.78
CA GLY A 140 -7.55 -0.41 -5.54
C GLY A 140 -6.69 -0.18 -4.30
N ILE A 141 -5.53 -0.84 -4.20
CA ILE A 141 -4.62 -0.66 -3.06
C ILE A 141 -4.08 0.78 -3.03
N ASN A 142 -3.58 1.31 -4.15
CA ASN A 142 -3.00 2.66 -4.21
C ASN A 142 -4.00 3.74 -3.80
N LYS A 143 -5.25 3.62 -4.25
CA LYS A 143 -6.28 4.63 -3.99
C LYS A 143 -6.83 4.58 -2.55
N THR A 144 -6.66 3.48 -1.82
CA THR A 144 -7.31 3.30 -0.52
C THR A 144 -6.37 3.21 0.67
N ILE A 145 -5.15 2.74 0.47
CA ILE A 145 -4.21 2.43 1.58
C ILE A 145 -3.85 3.66 2.43
N PHE A 146 -3.76 4.84 1.84
CA PHE A 146 -3.44 6.07 2.58
C PHE A 146 -4.53 6.48 3.57
N ALA A 147 -5.76 6.04 3.33
CA ALA A 147 -6.90 6.35 4.19
C ALA A 147 -7.05 5.36 5.36
N THR A 148 -6.27 4.27 5.40
CA THR A 148 -6.32 3.31 6.51
C THR A 148 -5.76 3.91 7.80
N ALA A 149 -6.26 3.43 8.94
CA ALA A 149 -5.81 3.86 10.27
C ALA A 149 -4.47 3.22 10.68
N ASP A 150 -3.89 3.75 11.75
CA ASP A 150 -2.87 3.12 12.58
C ASP A 150 -3.39 3.23 14.04
N ASP A 151 -4.39 2.40 14.39
CA ASP A 151 -5.13 2.49 15.63
C ASP A 151 -5.27 1.09 16.27
N GLU A 152 -4.62 0.88 17.41
CA GLU A 152 -4.64 -0.41 18.12
C GLU A 152 -6.03 -0.75 18.70
N LEU A 153 -6.89 0.25 18.93
CA LEU A 153 -8.24 0.05 19.44
C LEU A 153 -9.24 -0.36 18.36
N ARG A 154 -8.92 -0.07 17.09
CA ARG A 154 -9.76 -0.38 15.94
C ARG A 154 -8.97 -1.08 14.83
N PRO A 155 -8.42 -2.26 15.10
CA PRO A 155 -7.49 -2.94 14.19
C PRO A 155 -8.11 -3.24 12.81
N VAL A 156 -9.43 -3.40 12.70
CA VAL A 156 -10.13 -3.62 11.43
C VAL A 156 -9.95 -2.45 10.44
N MET A 157 -9.64 -1.24 10.92
CA MET A 157 -9.36 -0.08 10.06
C MET A 157 -7.88 0.05 9.67
N ASN A 158 -6.97 -0.78 10.21
CA ASN A 158 -5.54 -0.76 9.92
C ASN A 158 -5.18 -1.51 8.61
N GLY A 159 -6.17 -1.79 7.79
CA GLY A 159 -6.01 -2.46 6.51
C GLY A 159 -7.00 -2.00 5.47
N VAL A 160 -6.76 -2.45 4.24
CA VAL A 160 -7.66 -2.22 3.12
C VAL A 160 -8.73 -3.32 3.12
N TYR A 161 -9.98 -2.94 3.21
CA TYR A 161 -11.11 -3.85 3.02
C TYR A 161 -11.30 -4.11 1.54
N ILE A 162 -11.26 -5.37 1.16
CA ILE A 162 -11.47 -5.84 -0.21
C ILE A 162 -12.75 -6.67 -0.23
N ASN A 163 -13.72 -6.24 -1.04
CA ASN A 163 -15.03 -6.88 -1.14
C ASN A 163 -15.33 -7.28 -2.58
N PHE A 164 -15.57 -8.55 -2.78
CA PHE A 164 -16.01 -9.15 -4.03
C PHE A 164 -17.53 -9.27 -4.02
N ALA A 165 -18.15 -8.73 -5.04
CA ALA A 165 -19.56 -8.91 -5.37
C ALA A 165 -19.68 -9.25 -6.86
N PRO A 166 -20.81 -9.81 -7.33
CA PRO A 166 -20.98 -10.10 -8.75
C PRO A 166 -20.66 -8.89 -9.64
N GLN A 167 -19.69 -9.06 -10.53
CA GLN A 167 -19.21 -8.06 -11.49
C GLN A 167 -18.61 -6.78 -10.85
N LEU A 168 -18.34 -6.77 -9.56
CA LEU A 168 -17.83 -5.61 -8.83
C LEU A 168 -16.78 -6.00 -7.79
N LEU A 169 -15.65 -5.32 -7.84
CA LEU A 169 -14.61 -5.38 -6.83
C LEU A 169 -14.47 -4.02 -6.15
N THR A 170 -14.66 -3.99 -4.82
CA THR A 170 -14.61 -2.76 -4.04
C THR A 170 -13.44 -2.81 -3.06
N PHE A 171 -12.66 -1.73 -3.02
CA PHE A 171 -11.63 -1.50 -2.02
C PHE A 171 -12.03 -0.31 -1.15
N VAL A 172 -11.84 -0.45 0.16
CA VAL A 172 -12.16 0.63 1.11
C VAL A 172 -11.04 0.80 2.13
N GLY A 173 -10.63 2.03 2.35
CA GLY A 173 -9.78 2.44 3.46
C GLY A 173 -10.44 3.55 4.28
N THR A 174 -10.36 3.49 5.60
CA THR A 174 -10.86 4.54 6.50
C THR A 174 -10.11 4.59 7.82
N ASP A 175 -9.99 5.79 8.39
CA ASP A 175 -9.48 6.05 9.74
C ASP A 175 -10.55 6.69 10.65
N ALA A 176 -11.82 6.65 10.23
CA ALA A 176 -12.98 7.33 10.81
C ALA A 176 -13.06 8.84 10.57
N HIS A 177 -12.01 9.50 10.08
CA HIS A 177 -12.03 10.93 9.71
C HIS A 177 -12.13 11.10 8.20
N LYS A 178 -11.49 10.23 7.45
CA LYS A 178 -11.57 10.14 5.99
C LYS A 178 -11.92 8.71 5.58
N LEU A 179 -12.50 8.57 4.41
CA LEU A 179 -12.83 7.28 3.81
C LEU A 179 -12.57 7.37 2.31
N VAL A 180 -11.98 6.34 1.77
CA VAL A 180 -11.85 6.19 0.32
C VAL A 180 -12.47 4.87 -0.11
N LYS A 181 -13.35 4.95 -1.10
CA LYS A 181 -13.94 3.81 -1.78
C LYS A 181 -13.50 3.83 -3.24
N TYR A 182 -12.90 2.74 -3.68
CA TYR A 182 -12.56 2.48 -5.07
C TYR A 182 -13.35 1.27 -5.55
N GLU A 183 -14.01 1.38 -6.69
CA GLU A 183 -14.80 0.32 -7.30
C GLU A 183 -14.34 0.07 -8.71
N ALA A 184 -14.12 -1.19 -9.07
CA ALA A 184 -13.75 -1.62 -10.40
C ALA A 184 -14.70 -2.71 -10.90
N LYS A 185 -15.09 -2.64 -12.17
CA LYS A 185 -15.85 -3.69 -12.83
C LYS A 185 -14.95 -4.92 -13.01
N THR A 186 -15.47 -6.10 -12.77
CA THR A 186 -14.77 -7.39 -12.88
C THR A 186 -15.71 -8.44 -13.43
N GLU A 187 -15.19 -9.51 -13.99
CA GLU A 187 -15.99 -10.61 -14.53
C GLU A 187 -16.32 -11.70 -13.49
N THR A 188 -15.98 -11.46 -12.22
CA THR A 188 -16.21 -12.46 -11.16
C THR A 188 -17.64 -12.46 -10.64
N ASP A 189 -18.15 -13.67 -10.32
CA ASP A 189 -19.39 -13.86 -9.58
C ASP A 189 -19.13 -14.20 -8.10
N LEU A 190 -17.88 -14.10 -7.66
CA LEU A 190 -17.48 -14.37 -6.28
C LEU A 190 -18.13 -13.38 -5.32
N THR A 191 -18.68 -13.88 -4.22
CA THR A 191 -19.14 -13.06 -3.10
C THR A 191 -18.31 -13.41 -1.87
N ALA A 192 -17.41 -12.51 -1.49
CA ALA A 192 -16.51 -12.67 -0.37
C ALA A 192 -15.90 -11.34 0.04
N SER A 193 -15.30 -11.29 1.22
CA SER A 193 -14.51 -10.12 1.61
C SER A 193 -13.42 -10.48 2.61
N PHE A 194 -12.38 -9.66 2.67
CA PHE A 194 -11.34 -9.74 3.67
C PHE A 194 -10.69 -8.37 3.91
N ILE A 195 -9.93 -8.24 4.99
CA ILE A 195 -9.18 -7.03 5.32
C ILE A 195 -7.69 -7.33 5.18
N LEU A 196 -7.07 -6.71 4.17
CA LEU A 196 -5.65 -6.84 3.88
C LEU A 196 -4.85 -5.85 4.76
N PRO A 197 -3.95 -6.31 5.65
CA PRO A 197 -3.16 -5.42 6.48
C PRO A 197 -2.29 -4.46 5.67
N LYS A 198 -1.99 -3.31 6.24
CA LYS A 198 -1.23 -2.22 5.60
C LYS A 198 0.15 -2.66 5.11
N LYS A 199 0.88 -3.47 5.92
CA LYS A 199 2.24 -3.93 5.55
C LYS A 199 2.23 -4.81 4.29
N PRO A 200 1.48 -5.93 4.20
CA PRO A 200 1.41 -6.72 2.97
C PRO A 200 0.82 -5.94 1.79
N ALA A 201 -0.12 -5.02 2.00
CA ALA A 201 -0.63 -4.16 0.94
C ALA A 201 0.48 -3.28 0.33
N ASN A 202 1.35 -2.68 1.15
CA ASN A 202 2.51 -1.92 0.67
C ASN A 202 3.57 -2.79 -0.02
N LEU A 203 3.77 -4.01 0.46
CA LEU A 203 4.67 -4.97 -0.20
C LEU A 203 4.13 -5.33 -1.59
N LEU A 204 2.85 -5.66 -1.70
CA LEU A 204 2.19 -5.92 -2.99
C LEU A 204 2.39 -4.77 -3.96
N ARG A 205 2.16 -3.52 -3.56
CA ARG A 205 2.42 -2.34 -4.42
C ARG A 205 3.83 -2.37 -5.01
N SER A 206 4.83 -2.71 -4.19
CA SER A 206 6.22 -2.68 -4.63
C SER A 206 6.60 -3.83 -5.57
N VAL A 207 5.87 -4.93 -5.54
CA VAL A 207 6.09 -6.10 -6.38
C VAL A 207 5.25 -6.01 -7.66
N LEU A 208 3.98 -5.63 -7.53
CA LEU A 208 3.02 -5.50 -8.64
C LEU A 208 3.45 -4.50 -9.71
N LEU A 209 4.18 -3.44 -9.36
CA LEU A 209 4.72 -2.46 -10.31
C LEU A 209 5.62 -3.07 -11.41
N ARG A 210 6.06 -4.32 -11.24
CA ARG A 210 6.93 -5.06 -12.17
C ARG A 210 6.24 -6.23 -12.85
N GLU A 211 4.96 -6.43 -12.55
CA GLU A 211 4.14 -7.51 -13.11
C GLU A 211 3.30 -6.97 -14.26
N GLU A 212 3.20 -7.74 -15.32
CA GLU A 212 2.38 -7.45 -16.49
C GLU A 212 1.26 -8.47 -16.67
N GLU A 213 1.36 -9.61 -15.98
CA GLU A 213 0.42 -10.73 -16.09
C GLU A 213 -0.64 -10.66 -14.98
N ALA A 214 -1.81 -11.25 -15.25
CA ALA A 214 -2.84 -11.42 -14.23
C ALA A 214 -2.30 -12.26 -13.05
N ILE A 215 -2.76 -11.95 -11.85
CA ILE A 215 -2.34 -12.62 -10.62
C ILE A 215 -3.43 -13.50 -10.06
N THR A 216 -3.04 -14.56 -9.37
CA THR A 216 -3.97 -15.40 -8.63
C THR A 216 -3.98 -15.00 -7.15
N VAL A 217 -5.16 -14.71 -6.63
CA VAL A 217 -5.41 -14.39 -5.23
C VAL A 217 -6.21 -15.51 -4.59
N GLY A 218 -5.56 -16.27 -3.71
CA GLY A 218 -6.21 -17.25 -2.86
C GLY A 218 -6.39 -16.72 -1.45
N PHE A 219 -7.52 -17.01 -0.80
CA PHE A 219 -7.72 -16.58 0.58
C PHE A 219 -8.72 -17.47 1.34
N ASP A 220 -8.54 -17.52 2.65
CA ASP A 220 -9.48 -18.11 3.60
C ASP A 220 -9.83 -17.10 4.70
N SER A 221 -10.36 -17.53 5.82
CA SER A 221 -10.75 -16.66 6.93
C SER A 221 -9.57 -16.02 7.67
N LYS A 222 -8.35 -16.54 7.50
CA LYS A 222 -7.16 -16.13 8.28
C LYS A 222 -6.03 -15.61 7.42
N ASN A 223 -5.87 -16.16 6.22
CA ASN A 223 -4.70 -15.90 5.38
C ASN A 223 -5.11 -15.54 3.96
N ALA A 224 -4.25 -14.78 3.28
CA ALA A 224 -4.31 -14.57 1.84
C ALA A 224 -2.97 -14.92 1.19
N VAL A 225 -3.02 -15.43 -0.03
CA VAL A 225 -1.88 -15.79 -0.87
C VAL A 225 -2.03 -15.07 -2.20
N PHE A 226 -1.04 -14.29 -2.58
CA PHE A 226 -0.95 -13.60 -3.85
C PHE A 226 0.16 -14.26 -4.65
N LYS A 227 -0.21 -14.96 -5.73
CA LYS A 227 0.73 -15.64 -6.63
C LYS A 227 0.95 -14.77 -7.86
N LEU A 228 2.16 -14.27 -8.01
CA LEU A 228 2.67 -13.51 -9.12
C LEU A 228 3.60 -14.39 -9.95
N LYS A 229 4.11 -13.92 -11.08
CA LYS A 229 5.01 -14.69 -11.96
C LYS A 229 6.22 -15.27 -11.23
N ASN A 230 6.98 -14.42 -10.55
CA ASN A 230 8.22 -14.83 -9.87
C ASN A 230 8.18 -14.65 -8.35
N HIS A 231 7.04 -14.21 -7.81
CA HIS A 231 6.89 -13.94 -6.38
C HIS A 231 5.60 -14.55 -5.83
N THR A 232 5.64 -14.91 -4.58
CA THR A 232 4.43 -15.30 -3.82
C THR A 232 4.45 -14.59 -2.49
N LEU A 233 3.40 -13.82 -2.22
CA LEU A 233 3.18 -13.17 -0.93
C LEU A 233 2.09 -13.94 -0.19
N VAL A 234 2.38 -14.34 1.04
CA VAL A 234 1.41 -14.94 1.97
C VAL A 234 1.31 -14.00 3.16
N CYS A 235 0.10 -13.68 3.59
CA CYS A 235 -0.08 -12.84 4.76
C CYS A 235 -1.29 -13.26 5.60
N ARG A 236 -1.20 -13.00 6.89
CA ARG A 236 -2.34 -13.08 7.79
C ARG A 236 -3.27 -11.91 7.54
N LEU A 237 -4.58 -12.17 7.54
CA LEU A 237 -5.62 -11.16 7.38
C LEU A 237 -6.00 -10.56 8.74
N ILE A 238 -6.55 -9.34 8.74
CA ILE A 238 -7.14 -8.75 9.93
C ILE A 238 -8.52 -9.38 10.14
N GLU A 239 -8.69 -10.03 11.29
CA GLU A 239 -9.95 -10.66 11.68
C GLU A 239 -10.94 -9.60 12.19
N GLY A 240 -12.23 -9.78 11.90
CA GLY A 240 -13.32 -8.93 12.38
C GLY A 240 -14.21 -8.39 11.27
N ASN A 241 -15.26 -7.68 11.69
CA ASN A 241 -16.20 -7.06 10.77
C ASN A 241 -15.75 -5.65 10.42
N TYR A 242 -15.58 -5.37 9.13
CA TYR A 242 -15.31 -4.01 8.68
C TYR A 242 -16.54 -3.12 8.93
N PRO A 243 -16.35 -1.83 9.31
CA PRO A 243 -17.46 -0.92 9.54
C PRO A 243 -18.39 -0.80 8.33
N ASN A 244 -19.69 -0.56 8.59
CA ASN A 244 -20.64 -0.28 7.51
C ASN A 244 -20.35 1.11 6.89
N TYR A 245 -19.38 1.15 6.01
CA TYR A 245 -18.91 2.38 5.36
C TYR A 245 -19.98 3.02 4.46
N ASN A 246 -20.92 2.24 3.93
CA ASN A 246 -22.00 2.79 3.09
C ASN A 246 -22.93 3.71 3.89
N ALA A 247 -23.08 3.50 5.20
CA ALA A 247 -23.94 4.31 6.05
C ALA A 247 -23.42 5.74 6.25
N VAL A 248 -22.12 5.98 6.07
CA VAL A 248 -21.52 7.32 6.24
C VAL A 248 -21.34 8.08 4.93
N ILE A 249 -21.53 7.42 3.78
CA ILE A 249 -21.46 8.07 2.47
C ILE A 249 -22.77 8.81 2.20
N PRO A 250 -22.74 10.15 2.06
CA PRO A 250 -23.96 10.91 1.79
C PRO A 250 -24.58 10.49 0.44
N THR A 251 -25.88 10.26 0.45
CA THR A 251 -26.63 9.91 -0.77
C THR A 251 -27.16 11.15 -1.51
N ALA A 252 -27.20 12.31 -0.85
CA ALA A 252 -27.70 13.56 -1.39
C ALA A 252 -26.82 14.72 -0.97
N ASN A 253 -25.88 15.09 -1.82
CA ASN A 253 -25.07 16.31 -1.73
C ASN A 253 -25.41 17.21 -2.92
N PRO A 254 -26.34 18.16 -2.77
CA PRO A 254 -26.84 18.96 -3.90
C PRO A 254 -25.81 19.97 -4.43
N ASN A 255 -24.89 20.42 -3.57
CA ASN A 255 -23.95 21.46 -3.91
C ASN A 255 -22.69 20.82 -4.52
N LYS A 256 -22.46 21.04 -5.80
CA LYS A 256 -21.35 20.49 -6.56
C LYS A 256 -20.42 21.60 -7.01
N VAL A 257 -19.20 21.59 -6.52
CA VAL A 257 -18.16 22.58 -6.82
C VAL A 257 -17.09 21.93 -7.68
N LEU A 258 -16.79 22.51 -8.82
CA LEU A 258 -15.67 22.09 -9.67
C LEU A 258 -14.51 23.07 -9.48
N VAL A 259 -13.31 22.56 -9.25
CA VAL A 259 -12.13 23.38 -8.99
C VAL A 259 -10.87 22.71 -9.57
N ASP A 260 -9.90 23.52 -10.01
CA ASP A 260 -8.58 23.02 -10.34
C ASP A 260 -7.91 22.43 -9.10
N ARG A 261 -7.52 21.19 -9.19
CA ARG A 261 -6.95 20.42 -8.07
C ARG A 261 -5.63 21.00 -7.57
N ILE A 262 -4.75 21.40 -8.50
CA ILE A 262 -3.41 21.89 -8.15
C ILE A 262 -3.51 23.28 -7.53
N GLU A 263 -4.34 24.14 -8.07
CA GLU A 263 -4.59 25.46 -7.52
C GLU A 263 -5.16 25.37 -6.08
N LEU A 264 -6.15 24.50 -5.87
CA LEU A 264 -6.74 24.25 -4.55
C LEU A 264 -5.69 23.70 -3.55
N VAL A 265 -4.91 22.67 -3.91
CA VAL A 265 -3.86 22.11 -3.04
C VAL A 265 -2.84 23.15 -2.64
N ASN A 266 -2.39 23.97 -3.60
CA ASN A 266 -1.38 24.98 -3.35
C ASN A 266 -1.93 26.11 -2.46
N GLY A 267 -3.17 26.55 -2.68
CA GLY A 267 -3.85 27.52 -1.82
C GLY A 267 -4.01 27.03 -0.39
N ILE A 268 -4.49 25.77 -0.24
CA ILE A 268 -4.60 25.13 1.08
C ILE A 268 -3.24 25.11 1.79
N LYS A 269 -2.17 24.71 1.10
CA LYS A 269 -0.82 24.65 1.70
C LYS A 269 -0.32 26.04 2.13
N ARG A 270 -0.57 27.10 1.34
CA ARG A 270 -0.17 28.46 1.70
C ARG A 270 -0.93 28.96 2.93
N VAL A 271 -2.26 28.80 2.93
CA VAL A 271 -3.10 29.27 4.03
C VAL A 271 -2.88 28.44 5.32
N ALA A 272 -2.64 27.14 5.19
CA ALA A 272 -2.39 26.21 6.32
C ALA A 272 -1.19 26.60 7.21
N VAL A 273 -0.22 27.35 6.68
CA VAL A 273 0.93 27.84 7.47
C VAL A 273 0.47 28.69 8.66
N CYS A 274 -0.67 29.38 8.53
CA CYS A 274 -1.25 30.22 9.58
C CYS A 274 -2.34 29.48 10.40
N SER A 275 -2.55 28.18 10.20
CA SER A 275 -3.50 27.41 11.00
C SER A 275 -2.91 27.02 12.36
N ASN A 276 -3.77 26.90 13.37
CA ASN A 276 -3.33 26.38 14.66
C ASN A 276 -2.75 24.96 14.51
N PRO A 277 -1.53 24.68 15.01
CA PRO A 277 -0.83 23.40 14.81
C PRO A 277 -1.57 22.19 15.39
N THR A 278 -2.42 22.38 16.39
CA THR A 278 -3.16 21.27 17.03
C THR A 278 -4.35 20.85 16.18
N THR A 279 -5.10 21.82 15.65
CA THR A 279 -6.31 21.55 14.87
C THR A 279 -6.04 21.41 13.39
N ASN A 280 -5.08 22.16 12.86
CA ASN A 280 -4.83 22.29 11.42
C ASN A 280 -6.10 22.67 10.64
N LEU A 281 -6.97 23.47 11.25
CA LEU A 281 -8.25 23.84 10.68
C LEU A 281 -8.08 24.84 9.54
N ILE A 282 -8.70 24.54 8.41
CA ILE A 282 -8.97 25.48 7.32
C ILE A 282 -10.48 25.67 7.20
N ARG A 283 -10.91 26.90 7.12
CA ARG A 283 -12.26 27.29 6.75
C ARG A 283 -12.32 27.52 5.25
N MET A 284 -13.35 26.98 4.62
CA MET A 284 -13.67 27.17 3.21
C MET A 284 -15.04 27.86 3.12
N ASP A 285 -15.06 29.10 2.63
CA ASP A 285 -16.28 29.81 2.29
C ASP A 285 -16.48 29.70 0.78
N ILE A 286 -17.47 28.92 0.38
CA ILE A 286 -17.75 28.58 -1.01
C ILE A 286 -18.94 29.42 -1.46
N GLY A 287 -18.73 30.23 -2.47
CA GLY A 287 -19.75 31.10 -3.08
C GLY A 287 -19.67 31.04 -4.60
N GLU A 288 -20.45 31.93 -5.24
CA GLU A 288 -20.50 31.96 -6.69
C GLU A 288 -19.12 32.08 -7.34
N ASN A 289 -18.72 31.04 -8.08
CA ASN A 289 -17.46 30.91 -8.83
C ASN A 289 -16.16 31.13 -8.01
N ARG A 290 -16.21 30.95 -6.68
CA ARG A 290 -15.04 31.13 -5.82
C ARG A 290 -15.07 30.23 -4.58
N ILE A 291 -13.89 29.90 -4.11
CA ILE A 291 -13.64 29.31 -2.80
C ILE A 291 -12.71 30.26 -2.06
N ASN A 292 -13.13 30.80 -0.93
CA ASN A 292 -12.26 31.56 -0.05
C ASN A 292 -11.75 30.67 1.06
N LEU A 293 -10.42 30.48 1.10
CA LEU A 293 -9.72 29.70 2.11
C LEU A 293 -9.25 30.65 3.23
N THR A 294 -9.52 30.30 4.47
CA THR A 294 -9.05 31.06 5.63
C THR A 294 -8.50 30.14 6.70
N ALA A 295 -7.38 30.51 7.28
CA ALA A 295 -6.85 29.92 8.50
C ALA A 295 -6.36 31.02 9.46
N GLN A 296 -6.44 30.74 10.75
CA GLN A 296 -5.92 31.64 11.78
C GLN A 296 -5.45 30.85 12.99
N ASP A 297 -4.42 31.38 13.61
CA ASP A 297 -4.01 31.00 14.96
C ASP A 297 -4.07 32.20 15.85
N ILE A 298 -5.05 32.22 16.77
CA ILE A 298 -5.32 33.35 17.67
C ILE A 298 -4.18 33.52 18.69
N ASP A 299 -3.58 32.40 19.13
CA ASP A 299 -2.53 32.39 20.15
C ASP A 299 -1.26 33.07 19.62
N PHE A 300 -0.97 32.94 18.33
CA PHE A 300 0.18 33.58 17.68
C PHE A 300 -0.18 34.81 16.87
N SER A 301 -1.44 35.21 16.85
CA SER A 301 -1.94 36.39 16.12
C SER A 301 -1.60 36.36 14.62
N VAL A 302 -1.60 35.16 14.00
CA VAL A 302 -1.36 34.98 12.58
C VAL A 302 -2.63 34.54 11.86
N SER A 303 -2.82 35.05 10.66
CA SER A 303 -3.93 34.66 9.79
C SER A 303 -3.53 34.72 8.32
N ALA A 304 -4.17 33.91 7.51
CA ALA A 304 -4.04 33.94 6.05
C ALA A 304 -5.41 33.75 5.41
N ASN A 305 -5.60 34.35 4.26
CA ASN A 305 -6.73 34.10 3.38
C ASN A 305 -6.28 34.04 1.93
N GLU A 306 -6.99 33.27 1.12
CA GLU A 306 -6.75 33.16 -0.31
C GLU A 306 -8.03 32.79 -1.04
N THR A 307 -8.29 33.42 -2.17
CA THR A 307 -9.43 33.13 -3.02
C THR A 307 -9.00 32.35 -4.23
N ILE A 308 -9.68 31.23 -4.48
CA ILE A 308 -9.45 30.31 -5.60
C ILE A 308 -10.68 30.33 -6.49
N SER A 309 -10.45 30.34 -7.80
CA SER A 309 -11.53 30.24 -8.79
C SER A 309 -12.14 28.84 -8.79
N SER A 310 -13.45 28.76 -8.88
CA SER A 310 -14.19 27.50 -8.99
C SER A 310 -15.39 27.68 -9.91
N SER A 311 -16.00 26.58 -10.33
CA SER A 311 -17.31 26.60 -11.01
C SER A 311 -18.36 26.13 -10.01
N TYR A 312 -19.17 27.08 -9.53
CA TYR A 312 -20.24 26.85 -8.56
C TYR A 312 -21.28 27.96 -8.65
N ASP A 313 -22.54 27.59 -8.68
CA ASP A 313 -23.69 28.48 -8.79
C ASP A 313 -24.75 28.27 -7.70
N GLY A 314 -24.42 27.49 -6.66
CA GLY A 314 -25.31 27.17 -5.55
C GLY A 314 -25.32 28.22 -4.44
N GLN A 315 -25.98 27.88 -3.34
CA GLN A 315 -26.02 28.73 -2.13
C GLN A 315 -24.65 28.76 -1.43
N GLU A 316 -24.34 29.88 -0.78
CA GLU A 316 -23.10 30.02 -0.03
C GLU A 316 -23.03 28.97 1.09
N ILE A 317 -21.88 28.28 1.17
CA ILE A 317 -21.59 27.26 2.17
C ILE A 317 -20.28 27.59 2.86
N THR A 318 -20.29 27.58 4.19
CA THR A 318 -19.08 27.62 5.01
C THR A 318 -18.84 26.27 5.64
N ILE A 319 -17.65 25.68 5.44
CA ILE A 319 -17.28 24.38 6.00
C ILE A 319 -15.82 24.39 6.44
N GLY A 320 -15.51 23.66 7.53
CA GLY A 320 -14.15 23.51 8.04
C GLY A 320 -13.61 22.12 7.78
N PHE A 321 -12.35 22.03 7.40
CA PHE A 321 -11.65 20.76 7.27
C PHE A 321 -10.25 20.81 7.89
N LYS A 322 -9.73 19.63 8.29
CA LYS A 322 -8.33 19.49 8.64
C LYS A 322 -7.46 19.56 7.39
N SER A 323 -6.59 20.58 7.30
CA SER A 323 -5.79 20.85 6.11
C SER A 323 -4.94 19.66 5.67
N THR A 324 -4.34 18.93 6.62
CA THR A 324 -3.50 17.76 6.34
C THR A 324 -4.29 16.66 5.64
N PHE A 325 -5.51 16.37 6.08
CA PHE A 325 -6.36 15.35 5.44
C PHE A 325 -6.88 15.82 4.08
N LEU A 326 -7.22 17.09 3.96
CA LEU A 326 -7.69 17.66 2.69
C LEU A 326 -6.60 17.62 1.63
N VAL A 327 -5.36 17.99 1.99
CA VAL A 327 -4.20 17.88 1.08
C VAL A 327 -3.93 16.41 0.71
N GLU A 328 -4.03 15.50 1.66
CA GLU A 328 -3.82 14.07 1.42
C GLU A 328 -4.83 13.49 0.44
N ILE A 329 -6.12 13.80 0.61
CA ILE A 329 -7.19 13.40 -0.32
C ILE A 329 -6.91 13.96 -1.73
N LEU A 330 -6.66 15.26 -1.84
CA LEU A 330 -6.44 15.92 -3.12
C LEU A 330 -5.15 15.44 -3.82
N ALA A 331 -4.12 15.07 -3.06
CA ALA A 331 -2.89 14.51 -3.61
C ALA A 331 -3.08 13.11 -4.24
N ASN A 332 -4.11 12.36 -3.81
CA ASN A 332 -4.45 11.04 -4.34
C ASN A 332 -5.52 11.05 -5.44
N ILE A 333 -5.96 12.24 -5.87
CA ILE A 333 -6.75 12.46 -7.08
C ILE A 333 -5.78 12.77 -8.24
N GLU A 334 -5.91 12.09 -9.36
CA GLU A 334 -4.99 12.22 -10.50
C GLU A 334 -5.48 13.20 -11.57
N THR A 335 -6.79 13.48 -11.60
CA THR A 335 -7.38 14.39 -12.57
C THR A 335 -7.04 15.85 -12.29
N PRO A 336 -6.94 16.71 -13.32
CA PRO A 336 -6.72 18.16 -13.13
C PRO A 336 -7.87 18.80 -12.35
N THR A 337 -9.11 18.37 -12.61
CA THR A 337 -10.31 18.89 -11.96
C THR A 337 -10.82 17.92 -10.90
N VAL A 338 -11.20 18.45 -9.74
CA VAL A 338 -11.90 17.73 -8.67
C VAL A 338 -13.31 18.28 -8.51
N GLN A 339 -14.27 17.37 -8.35
CA GLN A 339 -15.64 17.70 -7.93
C GLN A 339 -15.76 17.52 -6.43
N ILE A 340 -16.16 18.59 -5.73
CA ILE A 340 -16.45 18.58 -4.31
C ILE A 340 -17.97 18.64 -4.15
N GLU A 341 -18.55 17.65 -3.47
CA GLU A 341 -19.99 17.58 -3.23
C GLU A 341 -20.28 17.81 -1.74
N LEU A 342 -21.11 18.77 -1.44
CA LEU A 342 -21.45 19.20 -0.07
C LEU A 342 -22.96 19.23 0.12
N ALA A 343 -23.41 18.90 1.34
CA ALA A 343 -24.79 19.11 1.76
C ALA A 343 -24.92 20.39 2.63
N ASP A 344 -24.15 20.43 3.71
CA ASP A 344 -24.10 21.51 4.68
C ASP A 344 -22.76 21.53 5.42
N SER A 345 -22.60 22.41 6.41
CA SER A 345 -21.36 22.57 7.18
C SER A 345 -21.03 21.42 8.14
N THR A 346 -21.94 20.48 8.36
CA THR A 346 -21.83 19.42 9.39
C THR A 346 -21.69 18.02 8.81
N ARG A 347 -22.09 17.83 7.56
CA ARG A 347 -21.98 16.55 6.87
C ARG A 347 -20.68 16.41 6.10
N ALA A 348 -20.27 15.19 5.92
CA ALA A 348 -19.04 14.87 5.20
C ALA A 348 -19.04 15.45 3.77
N GLY A 349 -17.92 16.06 3.39
CA GLY A 349 -17.63 16.42 2.02
C GLY A 349 -17.21 15.20 1.21
N VAL A 350 -17.69 15.09 -0.02
CA VAL A 350 -17.31 14.04 -0.96
C VAL A 350 -16.48 14.65 -2.08
N PHE A 351 -15.34 14.04 -2.36
CA PHE A 351 -14.38 14.45 -3.38
C PHE A 351 -14.29 13.36 -4.44
N LYS A 352 -14.46 13.75 -5.70
CA LYS A 352 -14.43 12.83 -6.84
C LYS A 352 -13.51 13.37 -7.94
N PRO A 353 -12.70 12.52 -8.57
CA PRO A 353 -12.03 12.89 -9.81
C PRO A 353 -13.06 13.16 -10.90
N VAL A 354 -12.77 14.14 -11.77
CA VAL A 354 -13.57 14.41 -12.98
C VAL A 354 -12.82 13.86 -14.17
N TYR A 355 -13.44 12.93 -14.89
CA TYR A 355 -12.89 12.31 -16.08
C TYR A 355 -13.65 12.78 -17.32
N ASP A 356 -12.95 12.91 -18.43
CA ASP A 356 -13.55 13.27 -19.72
C ASP A 356 -14.28 12.09 -20.36
N ASP A 357 -13.81 10.86 -20.10
CA ASP A 357 -14.34 9.61 -20.65
C ASP A 357 -14.86 8.66 -19.58
N GLU A 358 -15.67 7.69 -19.99
CA GLU A 358 -16.18 6.64 -19.10
C GLU A 358 -15.01 5.75 -18.59
N GLN A 359 -14.90 5.62 -17.29
CA GLN A 359 -13.87 4.84 -16.63
C GLN A 359 -14.37 3.43 -16.26
N ARG A 360 -13.46 2.44 -16.31
CA ARG A 360 -13.72 1.08 -15.79
C ARG A 360 -13.81 1.03 -14.27
N SER A 361 -13.29 2.06 -13.60
CA SER A 361 -13.28 2.17 -12.15
C SER A 361 -13.76 3.54 -11.71
N THR A 362 -14.27 3.60 -10.49
CA THR A 362 -14.72 4.84 -9.85
C THR A 362 -14.05 5.01 -8.50
N THR A 363 -13.74 6.26 -8.15
CA THR A 363 -13.16 6.61 -6.85
C THR A 363 -14.03 7.66 -6.17
N LEU A 364 -14.36 7.42 -4.91
CA LEU A 364 -15.05 8.35 -4.04
C LEU A 364 -14.20 8.52 -2.77
N MET A 365 -13.90 9.76 -2.42
CA MET A 365 -13.18 10.10 -1.20
C MET A 365 -14.07 10.97 -0.33
N LEU A 366 -14.14 10.66 0.95
CA LEU A 366 -14.97 11.34 1.91
C LEU A 366 -14.08 11.93 3.00
N LEU A 367 -14.40 13.15 3.44
CA LEU A 367 -13.74 13.83 4.56
C LEU A 367 -14.79 14.38 5.52
N MET A 368 -14.63 14.02 6.80
CA MET A 368 -15.47 14.58 7.86
C MET A 368 -15.10 16.04 8.12
N PRO A 369 -16.08 16.94 8.23
CA PRO A 369 -15.81 18.33 8.55
C PRO A 369 -15.39 18.50 10.02
N MET A 370 -14.74 19.62 10.27
CA MET A 370 -14.46 20.12 11.62
C MET A 370 -15.40 21.24 11.98
N MET A 371 -15.79 21.33 13.24
CA MET A 371 -16.58 22.45 13.72
C MET A 371 -15.78 23.76 13.64
N ILE A 372 -16.39 24.75 13.06
CA ILE A 372 -15.86 26.11 13.01
C ILE A 372 -16.48 26.85 14.21
N ASN A 373 -15.65 27.29 15.16
CA ASN A 373 -16.11 28.19 16.19
C ASN A 373 -16.44 29.54 15.54
N ALA A 374 -17.66 30.01 15.78
CA ALA A 374 -18.17 31.27 15.23
C ALA A 374 -17.45 32.48 15.85
#